data_e71c3885ec6f5ec3d95c24651cff3332
#
_entry.id   e71c3885ec6f5ec3d95c24651cff3332
#
_cell.length_a   1.000
_cell.length_b   1.000
_cell.length_c   1.000
_cell.angle_alpha   90.00
_cell.angle_beta   90.00
_cell.angle_gamma   90.00
#
_symmetry.space_group_name_H-M   'P 1'
#
loop_
_entity.id
_entity.type
_entity.pdbx_description
1 polymer ?
#
loop_
_entity_poly.entity_id
_entity_poly.type
_entity_poly.pdbx_seq_one_letter_code
_entity_poly.pdbx_strand_id
1 'polypeptide(L)'
;MAKSMLNPRHTPRVVVVGAGIGGLVSALVLAHRGLDVTLLESAATPGGKIRQVQVDGVGVDSGPTVFTMRWVLDQMLQEMGTSLADILKLENIGVLARHAWDGSPQRLDLLSDTARSAEAIAAFSSPQEAKRFLG
;
A
#
# COMPACT_ATOMS: atom_id res chain seq x y z
N MET A 1 -27.48 -6.19 -10.34
CA MET A 1 -26.19 -6.91 -10.44
C MET A 1 -26.30 -7.98 -11.53
N ALA A 2 -25.75 -7.74 -12.68
CA ALA A 2 -25.77 -8.71 -13.79
C ALA A 2 -24.60 -9.69 -13.58
N LYS A 3 -24.91 -10.88 -13.10
CA LYS A 3 -24.00 -12.02 -13.12
C LYS A 3 -23.72 -12.37 -14.57
N SER A 4 -22.55 -12.03 -15.11
CA SER A 4 -22.13 -12.44 -16.43
C SER A 4 -22.16 -13.97 -16.50
N MET A 5 -23.12 -14.53 -17.25
CA MET A 5 -23.19 -15.96 -17.53
C MET A 5 -22.11 -16.28 -18.58
N LEU A 6 -20.88 -16.45 -18.12
CA LEU A 6 -19.86 -17.06 -18.96
C LEU A 6 -20.26 -18.52 -19.24
N ASN A 7 -20.27 -18.88 -20.51
CA ASN A 7 -20.57 -20.24 -20.96
C ASN A 7 -19.58 -21.22 -20.30
N PRO A 8 -20.04 -22.24 -19.54
CA PRO A 8 -19.13 -23.13 -18.80
C PRO A 8 -18.18 -23.96 -19.67
N ARG A 9 -18.30 -23.86 -20.99
CA ARG A 9 -17.44 -24.57 -21.93
C ARG A 9 -16.19 -23.80 -22.39
N HIS A 10 -16.02 -22.51 -21.99
CA HIS A 10 -14.88 -21.70 -22.42
C HIS A 10 -14.62 -20.57 -21.43
N THR A 11 -14.06 -20.91 -20.27
CA THR A 11 -13.52 -19.87 -19.38
C THR A 11 -12.29 -19.25 -20.04
N PRO A 12 -12.28 -17.94 -20.34
CA PRO A 12 -11.11 -17.29 -20.92
C PRO A 12 -9.90 -17.43 -20.00
N ARG A 13 -8.77 -17.81 -20.58
CA ARG A 13 -7.51 -17.96 -19.86
C ARG A 13 -6.68 -16.70 -19.98
N VAL A 14 -6.15 -16.23 -18.85
CA VAL A 14 -5.33 -15.02 -18.77
C VAL A 14 -4.03 -15.35 -18.06
N VAL A 15 -2.94 -14.85 -18.60
CA VAL A 15 -1.63 -14.92 -17.96
C VAL A 15 -1.25 -13.51 -17.49
N VAL A 16 -0.96 -13.39 -16.21
CA VAL A 16 -0.42 -12.16 -15.58
C VAL A 16 1.05 -12.41 -15.33
N VAL A 17 1.91 -11.50 -15.79
CA VAL A 17 3.36 -11.61 -15.63
C VAL A 17 3.83 -10.59 -14.61
N GLY A 18 4.48 -11.09 -13.55
CA GLY A 18 4.98 -10.34 -12.42
C GLY A 18 4.01 -10.36 -11.22
N ALA A 19 4.49 -10.86 -10.07
CA ALA A 19 3.73 -10.93 -8.83
C ALA A 19 4.09 -9.79 -7.85
N GLY A 20 4.36 -8.60 -8.36
CA GLY A 20 4.30 -7.37 -7.56
C GLY A 20 2.86 -6.99 -7.24
N ILE A 21 2.64 -5.93 -6.45
CA ILE A 21 1.29 -5.52 -6.00
C ILE A 21 0.30 -5.36 -7.17
N GLY A 22 0.73 -4.76 -8.27
CA GLY A 22 -0.11 -4.57 -9.46
C GLY A 22 -0.54 -5.91 -10.09
N GLY A 23 0.39 -6.85 -10.25
CA GLY A 23 0.10 -8.17 -10.81
C GLY A 23 -0.80 -9.00 -9.90
N LEU A 24 -0.54 -8.98 -8.59
CA LEU A 24 -1.37 -9.67 -7.60
C LEU A 24 -2.81 -9.14 -7.59
N VAL A 25 -2.98 -7.82 -7.56
CA VAL A 25 -4.30 -7.19 -7.60
C VAL A 25 -5.01 -7.48 -8.92
N SER A 26 -4.32 -7.40 -10.06
CA SER A 26 -4.89 -7.72 -11.36
C SER A 26 -5.35 -9.18 -11.44
N ALA A 27 -4.50 -10.11 -10.98
CA ALA A 27 -4.83 -11.54 -10.96
C ALA A 27 -6.05 -11.81 -10.07
N LEU A 28 -6.11 -11.19 -8.89
CA LEU A 28 -7.23 -11.34 -7.96
C LEU A 28 -8.55 -10.82 -8.57
N VAL A 29 -8.54 -9.64 -9.16
CA VAL A 29 -9.73 -9.05 -9.79
C VAL A 29 -10.21 -9.89 -10.97
N LEU A 30 -9.30 -10.37 -11.82
CA LEU A 30 -9.64 -11.21 -12.97
C LEU A 30 -10.20 -12.55 -12.53
N ALA A 31 -9.59 -13.20 -11.53
CA ALA A 31 -10.09 -14.44 -10.95
C ALA A 31 -11.49 -14.26 -10.32
N HIS A 32 -11.70 -13.17 -9.58
CA HIS A 32 -13.02 -12.85 -9.01
C HIS A 32 -14.10 -12.68 -10.10
N ARG A 33 -13.72 -12.20 -11.28
CA ARG A 33 -14.61 -12.10 -12.44
C ARG A 33 -14.84 -13.43 -13.17
N GLY A 34 -14.27 -14.53 -12.67
CA GLY A 34 -14.47 -15.89 -13.19
C GLY A 34 -13.54 -16.27 -14.33
N LEU A 35 -12.43 -15.57 -14.55
CA LEU A 35 -11.42 -15.98 -15.53
C LEU A 35 -10.48 -17.02 -14.93
N ASP A 36 -9.92 -17.88 -15.80
CA ASP A 36 -8.84 -18.81 -15.45
C ASP A 36 -7.51 -18.05 -15.51
N VAL A 37 -6.95 -17.72 -14.34
CA VAL A 37 -5.79 -16.84 -14.24
C VAL A 37 -4.54 -17.61 -13.82
N THR A 38 -3.49 -17.47 -14.64
CA THR A 38 -2.15 -17.93 -14.30
C THR A 38 -1.27 -16.73 -14.00
N LEU A 39 -0.67 -16.69 -12.80
CA LEU A 39 0.28 -15.65 -12.40
C LEU A 39 1.70 -16.21 -12.47
N LEU A 40 2.57 -15.55 -13.22
CA LEU A 40 3.97 -15.91 -13.39
C LEU A 40 4.87 -14.89 -12.69
N GLU A 41 5.84 -15.39 -11.91
CA GLU A 41 6.84 -14.57 -11.22
C GLU A 41 8.23 -15.14 -11.47
N SER A 42 9.19 -14.27 -11.74
CA SER A 42 10.59 -14.65 -11.99
C SER A 42 11.40 -14.81 -10.70
N ALA A 43 11.00 -14.12 -9.63
CA ALA A 43 11.64 -14.24 -8.34
C ALA A 43 11.14 -15.47 -7.57
N ALA A 44 11.90 -15.90 -6.58
CA ALA A 44 11.53 -17.05 -5.74
C ALA A 44 10.27 -16.80 -4.89
N THR A 45 9.93 -15.54 -4.63
CA THR A 45 8.76 -15.14 -3.83
C THR A 45 8.01 -13.99 -4.50
N PRO A 46 6.67 -13.93 -4.37
CA PRO A 46 5.90 -12.78 -4.80
C PRO A 46 6.19 -11.55 -3.92
N GLY A 47 5.76 -10.37 -4.37
CA GLY A 47 5.87 -9.12 -3.63
C GLY A 47 6.57 -7.99 -4.41
N GLY A 48 7.46 -8.33 -5.33
CA GLY A 48 8.17 -7.37 -6.14
C GLY A 48 9.04 -6.42 -5.29
N LYS A 49 8.66 -5.13 -5.22
CA LYS A 49 9.34 -4.14 -4.38
C LYS A 49 9.04 -4.27 -2.89
N ILE A 50 7.95 -4.96 -2.50
CA ILE A 50 7.62 -5.27 -1.10
C ILE A 50 8.40 -6.53 -0.73
N ARG A 51 9.58 -6.35 -0.15
CA ARG A 51 10.50 -7.45 0.17
C ARG A 51 11.30 -7.17 1.42
N GLN A 52 11.87 -8.21 1.97
CA GLN A 52 12.84 -8.11 3.06
C GLN A 52 14.24 -8.47 2.56
N VAL A 53 15.25 -7.86 3.16
CA VAL A 53 16.65 -8.25 3.05
C VAL A 53 17.12 -8.78 4.41
N GLN A 54 17.97 -9.80 4.38
CA GLN A 54 18.55 -10.34 5.61
C GLN A 54 19.81 -9.55 5.95
N VAL A 55 19.84 -9.01 7.18
CA VAL A 55 21.02 -8.34 7.75
C VAL A 55 21.33 -9.04 9.08
N ASP A 56 22.46 -9.72 9.13
CA ASP A 56 22.90 -10.47 10.31
C ASP A 56 21.82 -11.44 10.87
N GLY A 57 21.08 -12.09 9.98
CA GLY A 57 20.01 -13.04 10.33
C GLY A 57 18.67 -12.38 10.71
N VAL A 58 18.57 -11.07 10.65
CA VAL A 58 17.33 -10.31 10.91
C VAL A 58 16.73 -9.85 9.59
N GLY A 59 15.44 -10.11 9.40
CA GLY A 59 14.69 -9.61 8.24
C GLY A 59 14.41 -8.12 8.39
N VAL A 60 14.93 -7.32 7.45
CA VAL A 60 14.70 -5.87 7.38
C VAL A 60 13.88 -5.57 6.16
N ASP A 61 12.78 -4.84 6.33
CA ASP A 61 11.95 -4.41 5.21
C ASP A 61 12.74 -3.50 4.28
N SER A 62 12.71 -3.86 2.99
CA SER A 62 13.44 -3.16 1.93
C SER A 62 12.48 -2.84 0.79
N GLY A 63 11.76 -1.74 0.95
CA GLY A 63 10.73 -1.33 -0.01
C GLY A 63 9.80 -0.29 0.59
N PRO A 64 8.57 -0.20 0.13
CA PRO A 64 7.58 0.69 0.73
C PRO A 64 7.33 0.33 2.19
N THR A 65 7.55 1.28 3.09
CA THR A 65 7.38 1.11 4.54
C THR A 65 6.08 1.72 5.06
N VAL A 66 5.37 2.47 4.21
CA VAL A 66 4.12 3.14 4.57
C VAL A 66 2.98 2.58 3.73
N PHE A 67 1.96 2.10 4.41
CA PHE A 67 0.71 1.67 3.78
C PHE A 67 -0.24 2.88 3.69
N THR A 68 -0.38 3.41 2.48
CA THR A 68 -1.26 4.53 2.18
C THR A 68 -2.47 4.10 1.36
N MET A 69 -3.48 4.97 1.25
CA MET A 69 -4.66 4.74 0.40
C MET A 69 -5.38 3.43 0.73
N ARG A 70 -5.49 3.11 2.02
CA ARG A 70 -6.18 1.91 2.52
C ARG A 70 -7.55 1.71 1.87
N TRP A 71 -8.29 2.80 1.66
CA TRP A 71 -9.64 2.79 1.10
C TRP A 71 -9.72 2.13 -0.28
N VAL A 72 -8.64 2.20 -1.09
CA VAL A 72 -8.60 1.55 -2.42
C VAL A 72 -8.67 0.03 -2.29
N LEU A 73 -7.89 -0.54 -1.36
CA LEU A 73 -7.92 -1.98 -1.12
C LEU A 73 -9.20 -2.40 -0.39
N ASP A 74 -9.70 -1.62 0.57
CA ASP A 74 -10.97 -1.89 1.25
C ASP A 74 -12.11 -1.96 0.23
N GLN A 75 -12.20 -1.00 -0.69
CA GLN A 75 -13.24 -0.98 -1.72
C GLN A 75 -13.16 -2.22 -2.64
N MET A 76 -11.96 -2.54 -3.10
CA MET A 76 -11.74 -3.72 -3.96
C MET A 76 -12.12 -5.02 -3.24
N LEU A 77 -11.71 -5.20 -1.99
CA LEU A 77 -12.01 -6.41 -1.20
C LEU A 77 -13.49 -6.52 -0.86
N GLN A 78 -14.18 -5.41 -0.59
CA GLN A 78 -15.63 -5.38 -0.38
C GLN A 78 -16.40 -5.87 -1.61
N GLU A 79 -15.96 -5.51 -2.82
CA GLU A 79 -16.55 -6.05 -4.06
C GLU A 79 -16.40 -7.58 -4.15
N MET A 80 -15.39 -8.15 -3.50
CA MET A 80 -15.12 -9.59 -3.44
C MET A 80 -15.78 -10.29 -2.23
N GLY A 81 -16.51 -9.54 -1.39
CA GLY A 81 -17.22 -10.08 -0.22
C GLY A 81 -16.35 -10.28 1.02
N THR A 82 -15.19 -9.63 1.10
CA THR A 82 -14.30 -9.62 2.26
C THR A 82 -13.84 -8.19 2.59
N SER A 83 -13.06 -8.01 3.66
CA SER A 83 -12.51 -6.71 4.03
C SER A 83 -11.02 -6.82 4.34
N LEU A 84 -10.32 -5.69 4.28
CA LEU A 84 -8.91 -5.65 4.66
C LEU A 84 -8.72 -6.01 6.14
N ALA A 85 -9.66 -5.65 7.00
CA ALA A 85 -9.63 -5.95 8.43
C ALA A 85 -9.74 -7.44 8.74
N ASP A 86 -10.35 -8.23 7.84
CA ASP A 86 -10.43 -9.70 7.98
C ASP A 86 -9.09 -10.38 7.64
N ILE A 87 -8.22 -9.69 6.91
CA ILE A 87 -6.98 -10.24 6.37
C ILE A 87 -5.75 -9.70 7.11
N LEU A 88 -5.76 -8.41 7.48
CA LEU A 88 -4.61 -7.71 8.06
C LEU A 88 -5.01 -6.92 9.31
N LYS A 89 -4.20 -7.04 10.35
CA LYS A 89 -4.25 -6.12 11.48
C LYS A 89 -3.43 -4.89 11.14
N LEU A 90 -4.10 -3.76 10.91
CA LEU A 90 -3.47 -2.48 10.65
C LEU A 90 -3.52 -1.60 11.89
N GLU A 91 -2.40 -0.99 12.22
CA GLU A 91 -2.27 -0.02 13.31
C GLU A 91 -1.96 1.36 12.75
N ASN A 92 -2.63 2.38 13.28
CA ASN A 92 -2.35 3.76 12.89
C ASN A 92 -1.02 4.21 13.48
N ILE A 93 -0.16 4.74 12.62
CA ILE A 93 1.11 5.32 13.04
C ILE A 93 0.87 6.81 13.29
N GLY A 94 1.14 7.28 14.54
CA GLY A 94 0.96 8.67 14.90
C GLY A 94 1.97 9.61 14.22
N VAL A 95 3.23 9.17 14.10
CA VAL A 95 4.30 9.89 13.39
C VAL A 95 4.58 9.18 12.08
N LEU A 96 4.26 9.82 10.97
CA LEU A 96 4.49 9.28 9.62
C LEU A 96 5.95 9.39 9.19
N ALA A 97 6.59 10.52 9.52
CA ALA A 97 7.98 10.75 9.19
C ALA A 97 8.62 11.68 10.22
N ARG A 98 9.86 11.38 10.61
CA ARG A 98 10.68 12.24 11.45
C ARG A 98 11.85 12.76 10.64
N HIS A 99 11.89 14.05 10.45
CA HIS A 99 12.96 14.73 9.73
C HIS A 99 14.01 15.26 10.70
N ALA A 100 15.27 15.07 10.30
CA ALA A 100 16.44 15.54 11.03
C ALA A 100 17.41 16.16 10.03
N TRP A 101 18.06 17.24 10.42
CA TRP A 101 19.07 17.91 9.62
C TRP A 101 20.39 17.89 10.34
N ASP A 102 21.47 17.74 9.58
CA ASP A 102 22.81 17.82 10.13
C ASP A 102 23.06 19.22 10.72
N GLY A 103 23.74 19.28 11.85
CA GLY A 103 24.02 20.53 12.56
C GLY A 103 22.84 21.15 13.30
N SER A 104 21.65 20.54 13.29
CA SER A 104 20.49 21.01 14.08
C SER A 104 20.03 19.97 15.11
N PRO A 105 19.82 20.37 16.38
CA PRO A 105 19.20 19.50 17.37
C PRO A 105 17.69 19.35 17.16
N GLN A 106 17.10 20.20 16.33
CA GLN A 106 15.66 20.20 16.09
C GLN A 106 15.24 19.05 15.18
N ARG A 107 14.03 18.57 15.42
CA ARG A 107 13.36 17.53 14.61
C ARG A 107 12.00 18.04 14.17
N LEU A 108 11.57 17.63 12.97
CA LEU A 108 10.22 17.88 12.50
C LEU A 108 9.51 16.53 12.32
N ASP A 109 8.45 16.31 13.06
CA ASP A 109 7.58 15.16 12.90
C ASP A 109 6.38 15.54 12.02
N LEU A 110 6.19 14.79 10.94
CA LEU A 110 4.95 14.80 10.18
C LEU A 110 4.02 13.72 10.76
N LEU A 111 2.83 14.16 11.10
CA LEU A 111 1.85 13.33 11.79
C LEU A 111 0.78 12.82 10.81
N SER A 112 0.05 11.78 11.19
CA SER A 112 -1.10 11.28 10.42
C SER A 112 -2.23 12.31 10.32
N ASP A 113 -2.31 13.25 11.29
CA ASP A 113 -3.22 14.38 11.24
C ASP A 113 -2.53 15.57 10.54
N THR A 114 -3.13 15.99 9.41
CA THR A 114 -2.60 17.08 8.58
C THR A 114 -2.58 18.42 9.31
N ALA A 115 -3.59 18.71 10.15
CA ALA A 115 -3.64 19.97 10.90
C ALA A 115 -2.50 20.02 11.93
N ARG A 116 -2.29 18.93 12.66
CA ARG A 116 -1.18 18.82 13.61
C ARG A 116 0.19 18.85 12.91
N SER A 117 0.30 18.30 11.70
CA SER A 117 1.52 18.44 10.89
C SER A 117 1.78 19.91 10.52
N ALA A 118 0.73 20.64 10.15
CA ALA A 118 0.86 22.09 9.87
C ALA A 118 1.28 22.88 11.12
N GLU A 119 0.75 22.56 12.31
CA GLU A 119 1.18 23.16 13.57
C GLU A 119 2.67 22.87 13.85
N ALA A 120 3.11 21.64 13.65
CA ALA A 120 4.51 21.25 13.81
C ALA A 120 5.43 22.00 12.83
N ILE A 121 5.02 22.18 11.58
CA ILE A 121 5.73 22.97 10.57
C ILE A 121 5.78 24.43 10.97
N ALA A 122 4.67 25.00 11.46
CA ALA A 122 4.63 26.39 11.91
C ALA A 122 5.60 26.65 13.08
N ALA A 123 5.67 25.71 14.03
CA ALA A 123 6.57 25.80 15.17
C ALA A 123 8.04 25.58 14.78
N PHE A 124 8.29 24.70 13.82
CA PHE A 124 9.65 24.37 13.35
C PHE A 124 10.23 25.46 12.45
N SER A 125 9.42 26.04 11.59
CA SER A 125 9.85 27.00 10.55
C SER A 125 9.06 28.31 10.64
N SER A 126 7.83 28.33 10.10
CA SER A 126 6.99 29.52 10.13
C SER A 126 5.52 29.20 9.82
N PRO A 127 4.58 30.07 10.25
CA PRO A 127 3.17 29.95 9.85
C PRO A 127 2.96 30.03 8.35
N GLN A 128 3.84 30.71 7.62
CA GLN A 128 3.75 30.80 6.16
C GLN A 128 4.05 29.46 5.49
N GLU A 129 5.06 28.72 5.97
CA GLU A 129 5.38 27.38 5.48
C GLU A 129 4.27 26.38 5.81
N ALA A 130 3.68 26.46 7.00
CA ALA A 130 2.53 25.65 7.37
C ALA A 130 1.33 25.89 6.43
N LYS A 131 1.10 27.15 6.07
CA LYS A 131 0.04 27.49 5.10
C LYS A 131 0.32 26.92 3.70
N ARG A 132 1.58 26.94 3.24
CA ARG A 132 1.98 26.35 1.97
C ARG A 132 1.81 24.81 1.97
N PHE A 133 2.04 24.19 3.12
CA PHE A 133 1.85 22.74 3.28
C PHE A 133 0.37 22.34 3.16
N LEU A 134 -0.54 23.18 3.58
CA LEU A 134 -1.99 22.92 3.50
C LEU A 134 -2.60 23.19 2.11
N GLY A 135 -1.87 23.82 1.17
CA GLY A 135 -2.30 24.15 -0.19
C GLY A 135 -2.78 25.58 -0.27
#